data_a56ba4e1da2038ea2c23d3f5befc33a0
#
_entry.id   a56ba4e1da2038ea2c23d3f5befc33a0
#
_cell.length_a   1.000
_cell.length_b   1.000
_cell.length_c   1.000
_cell.angle_alpha   90.00
_cell.angle_beta   90.00
_cell.angle_gamma   90.00
#
_symmetry.space_group_name_H-M   'P 1'
#
loop_
_entity.id
_entity.type
_entity.pdbx_description
1 polymer ?
#
loop_
_entity_poly.entity_id
_entity_poly.type
_entity_poly.pdbx_seq_one_letter_code
_entity_poly.pdbx_strand_id
1 'polypeptide(L)'
;FATTNTVGLGDMTGLYHGTQQINQGQLDRWHILSTLNYLDPKQEYKVVSTKLGTFKGVKNQEIIKNMIKLANLTRSGFANGDISTLMSPRTVISWCQNFKIFKDLSISFKLSFLNKCDDVEKSIIAEYFQRCFDLEIENT
;
A
#
# COMPACT_ATOMS: atom_id res chain seq x y z
N PHE A 1 7.04 -13.80 -19.71
CA PHE A 1 6.70 -12.58 -18.96
C PHE A 1 7.64 -12.45 -17.78
N ALA A 2 8.09 -11.22 -17.49
CA ALA A 2 8.84 -10.87 -16.30
C ALA A 2 8.22 -9.62 -15.66
N THR A 3 8.36 -9.50 -14.34
CA THR A 3 8.00 -8.30 -13.58
C THR A 3 9.18 -7.85 -12.74
N THR A 4 9.37 -6.56 -12.62
CA THR A 4 10.45 -5.96 -11.86
C THR A 4 9.98 -4.65 -11.22
N ASN A 5 10.65 -4.24 -10.15
CA ASN A 5 10.36 -2.96 -9.48
C ASN A 5 10.98 -1.77 -10.21
N THR A 6 11.90 -2.01 -11.14
CA THR A 6 12.52 -0.99 -11.98
C THR A 6 12.44 -1.42 -13.45
N VAL A 7 12.61 -0.48 -14.36
CA VAL A 7 12.66 -0.79 -15.81
C VAL A 7 13.99 -1.41 -16.25
N GLY A 8 14.75 -2.00 -15.34
CA GLY A 8 16.04 -2.62 -15.63
C GLY A 8 17.23 -1.65 -15.60
N LEU A 9 17.01 -0.39 -15.25
CA LEU A 9 18.07 0.62 -15.15
C LEU A 9 18.67 0.74 -13.74
N GLY A 10 18.24 -0.12 -12.82
CA GLY A 10 18.55 0.00 -11.40
C GLY A 10 17.70 1.08 -10.73
N ASP A 11 17.95 1.33 -9.47
CA ASP A 11 17.29 2.39 -8.71
C ASP A 11 18.30 3.40 -8.19
N MET A 12 18.27 4.59 -8.77
CA MET A 12 19.12 5.72 -8.34
C MET A 12 18.55 6.43 -7.09
N THR A 13 17.29 6.16 -6.74
CA THR A 13 16.63 6.80 -5.59
C THR A 13 16.94 6.09 -4.26
N GLY A 14 17.47 4.87 -4.33
CA GLY A 14 17.74 4.03 -3.15
C GLY A 14 16.51 3.44 -2.46
N LEU A 15 15.31 3.63 -3.02
CA LEU A 15 14.05 3.12 -2.44
C LEU A 15 13.90 1.60 -2.63
N TYR A 16 14.47 1.05 -3.70
CA TYR A 16 14.43 -0.37 -4.03
C TYR A 16 15.81 -0.99 -3.91
N HIS A 17 16.28 -1.17 -2.68
CA HIS A 17 17.56 -1.81 -2.40
C HIS A 17 17.62 -3.22 -3.02
N GLY A 18 18.76 -3.58 -3.55
CA GLY A 18 18.98 -4.89 -4.18
C GLY A 18 18.56 -4.99 -5.64
N THR A 19 18.06 -3.93 -6.26
CA THR A 19 17.86 -3.89 -7.71
C THR A 19 19.18 -3.62 -8.42
N GLN A 20 19.48 -4.42 -9.46
CA GLN A 20 20.68 -4.27 -10.29
C GLN A 20 20.29 -3.81 -11.69
N GLN A 21 21.21 -3.12 -12.34
CA GLN A 21 21.04 -2.79 -13.76
C GLN A 21 21.10 -4.07 -14.60
N ILE A 22 20.16 -4.18 -15.51
CA ILE A 22 20.15 -5.24 -16.52
C ILE A 22 21.07 -4.80 -17.66
N ASN A 23 21.85 -5.75 -18.18
CA ASN A 23 22.70 -5.49 -19.34
C ASN A 23 21.84 -5.03 -20.53
N GLN A 24 22.33 -4.02 -21.27
CA GLN A 24 21.63 -3.45 -22.42
C GLN A 24 21.24 -4.52 -23.46
N GLY A 25 22.09 -5.50 -23.72
CA GLY A 25 21.80 -6.60 -24.64
C GLY A 25 20.69 -7.56 -24.14
N GLN A 26 20.47 -7.62 -22.82
CA GLN A 26 19.33 -8.34 -22.26
C GLN A 26 18.04 -7.49 -22.35
N LEU A 27 18.15 -6.18 -22.15
CA LEU A 27 17.04 -5.27 -22.25
C LEU A 27 16.47 -5.23 -23.68
N ASP A 28 17.36 -5.22 -24.68
CA ASP A 28 17.02 -5.21 -26.11
C ASP A 28 16.23 -6.45 -26.57
N ARG A 29 16.33 -7.55 -25.85
CA ARG A 29 15.55 -8.78 -26.15
C ARG A 29 14.09 -8.72 -25.74
N TRP A 30 13.70 -7.72 -24.92
CA TRP A 30 12.30 -7.53 -24.54
C TRP A 30 11.58 -6.68 -25.57
N HIS A 31 10.67 -7.29 -26.34
CA HIS A 31 9.92 -6.60 -27.39
C HIS A 31 8.91 -5.59 -26.85
N ILE A 32 8.44 -5.76 -25.60
CA ILE A 32 7.47 -4.88 -24.97
C ILE A 32 7.88 -4.63 -23.53
N LEU A 33 8.09 -3.36 -23.21
CA LEU A 33 8.27 -2.86 -21.83
C LEU A 33 7.06 -1.99 -21.50
N SER A 34 6.40 -2.29 -20.39
CA SER A 34 5.25 -1.53 -19.93
C SER A 34 5.39 -1.21 -18.45
N THR A 35 5.15 0.02 -18.07
CA THR A 35 5.09 0.46 -16.69
C THR A 35 3.66 0.34 -16.18
N LEU A 36 3.48 -0.31 -15.03
CA LEU A 36 2.20 -0.43 -14.36
C LEU A 36 2.22 0.43 -13.10
N ASN A 37 1.25 1.32 -12.99
CA ASN A 37 1.00 2.11 -11.81
C ASN A 37 -0.06 1.48 -10.92
N TYR A 38 -0.32 2.07 -9.76
CA TYR A 38 -1.41 1.66 -8.89
C TYR A 38 -2.76 1.80 -9.60
N LEU A 39 -3.69 0.94 -9.20
CA LEU A 39 -5.06 0.97 -9.69
C LEU A 39 -5.76 2.26 -9.29
N ASP A 40 -6.71 2.70 -10.11
CA ASP A 40 -7.69 3.70 -9.71
C ASP A 40 -8.43 3.25 -8.44
N PRO A 41 -8.75 4.15 -7.48
CA PRO A 41 -9.41 3.80 -6.24
C PRO A 41 -10.71 2.99 -6.41
N LYS A 42 -11.47 3.23 -7.48
CA LYS A 42 -12.69 2.47 -7.78
C LYS A 42 -12.38 1.03 -8.21
N GLN A 43 -11.32 0.85 -8.98
CA GLN A 43 -10.86 -0.47 -9.41
C GLN A 43 -10.25 -1.24 -8.22
N GLU A 44 -9.44 -0.58 -7.40
CA GLU A 44 -8.89 -1.17 -6.19
C GLU A 44 -10.00 -1.60 -5.23
N TYR A 45 -11.03 -0.77 -5.04
CA TYR A 45 -12.21 -1.14 -4.25
C TYR A 45 -12.87 -2.42 -4.74
N LYS A 46 -13.04 -2.58 -6.06
CA LYS A 46 -13.61 -3.81 -6.64
C LYS A 46 -12.76 -5.02 -6.32
N VAL A 47 -11.43 -4.90 -6.46
CA VAL A 47 -10.49 -6.00 -6.15
C VAL A 47 -10.56 -6.38 -4.68
N VAL A 48 -10.47 -5.40 -3.78
CA VAL A 48 -10.53 -5.63 -2.33
C VAL A 48 -11.87 -6.25 -1.93
N SER A 49 -12.98 -5.70 -2.41
CA SER A 49 -14.33 -6.19 -2.11
C SER A 49 -14.56 -7.62 -2.60
N THR A 50 -14.06 -7.96 -3.79
CA THR A 50 -14.16 -9.31 -4.34
C THR A 50 -13.38 -10.32 -3.50
N LYS A 51 -12.17 -9.95 -3.06
CA LYS A 51 -11.33 -10.80 -2.20
C LYS A 51 -11.92 -11.02 -0.80
N LEU A 52 -12.70 -10.08 -0.32
CA LEU A 52 -13.32 -10.15 1.01
C LEU A 52 -14.65 -10.91 1.03
N GLY A 53 -15.28 -11.14 -0.12
CA GLY A 53 -16.50 -11.93 -0.31
C GLY A 53 -17.67 -11.49 0.57
N THR A 54 -17.74 -12.00 1.79
CA THR A 54 -18.87 -11.80 2.73
C THR A 54 -18.86 -10.48 3.51
N PHE A 55 -17.92 -9.58 3.24
CA PHE A 55 -17.83 -8.29 3.95
C PHE A 55 -18.83 -7.27 3.38
N LYS A 56 -20.12 -7.66 3.45
CA LYS A 56 -21.25 -6.87 2.92
C LYS A 56 -21.83 -5.96 4.01
N GLY A 57 -22.35 -4.82 3.60
CA GLY A 57 -22.98 -3.83 4.46
C GLY A 57 -22.44 -2.42 4.19
N VAL A 58 -23.28 -1.40 4.31
CA VAL A 58 -22.92 0.00 4.01
C VAL A 58 -21.73 0.46 4.84
N LYS A 59 -21.73 0.16 6.15
CA LYS A 59 -20.63 0.52 7.07
C LYS A 59 -19.30 -0.12 6.65
N ASN A 60 -19.31 -1.38 6.23
CA ASN A 60 -18.10 -2.06 5.79
C ASN A 60 -17.57 -1.53 4.46
N GLN A 61 -18.46 -1.11 3.57
CA GLN A 61 -18.06 -0.46 2.31
C GLN A 61 -17.36 0.87 2.55
N GLU A 62 -17.83 1.64 3.51
CA GLU A 62 -17.20 2.91 3.89
C GLU A 62 -15.83 2.69 4.52
N ILE A 63 -15.69 1.71 5.40
CA ILE A 63 -14.40 1.31 5.97
C ILE A 63 -13.39 0.94 4.86
N ILE A 64 -13.78 0.13 3.89
CA ILE A 64 -12.91 -0.23 2.76
C ILE A 64 -12.48 1.01 1.96
N LYS A 65 -13.41 1.93 1.69
CA LYS A 65 -13.09 3.18 0.98
C LYS A 65 -12.07 4.02 1.76
N ASN A 66 -12.23 4.12 3.06
CA ASN A 66 -11.30 4.85 3.93
C ASN A 66 -9.94 4.16 4.02
N MET A 67 -9.88 2.83 4.04
CA MET A 67 -8.63 2.07 3.94
C MET A 67 -7.88 2.35 2.64
N ILE A 68 -8.57 2.39 1.51
CA ILE A 68 -7.99 2.73 0.20
C ILE A 68 -7.56 4.20 0.17
N LYS A 69 -8.34 5.11 0.75
CA LYS A 69 -7.96 6.52 0.88
C LYS A 69 -6.66 6.67 1.65
N LEU A 70 -6.51 5.96 2.77
CA LEU A 70 -5.27 5.96 3.55
C LEU A 70 -4.11 5.36 2.74
N ALA A 71 -4.32 4.26 2.02
CA ALA A 71 -3.31 3.69 1.15
C ALA A 71 -2.82 4.69 0.08
N ASN A 72 -3.72 5.49 -0.47
CA ASN A 72 -3.34 6.53 -1.43
C ASN A 72 -2.56 7.67 -0.78
N LEU A 73 -2.86 8.04 0.47
CA LEU A 73 -2.06 9.01 1.22
C LEU A 73 -0.63 8.49 1.46
N THR A 74 -0.46 7.24 1.84
CA THR A 74 0.88 6.65 2.00
C THR A 74 1.64 6.60 0.68
N ARG A 75 0.99 6.29 -0.43
CA ARG A 75 1.61 6.30 -1.77
C ARG A 75 2.03 7.69 -2.21
N SER A 76 1.22 8.70 -1.91
CA SER A 76 1.57 10.10 -2.18
C SER A 76 2.72 10.57 -1.30
N GLY A 77 2.71 10.25 0.00
CA GLY A 77 3.80 10.56 0.92
C GLY A 77 5.12 9.89 0.49
N PHE A 78 5.05 8.63 0.03
CA PHE A 78 6.20 7.94 -0.53
C PHE A 78 6.74 8.62 -1.79
N ALA A 79 5.87 9.00 -2.72
CA ALA A 79 6.26 9.68 -3.95
C ALA A 79 6.87 11.06 -3.69
N ASN A 80 6.45 11.74 -2.62
CA ASN A 80 6.99 13.04 -2.20
C ASN A 80 8.27 12.91 -1.35
N GLY A 81 8.61 11.71 -0.89
CA GLY A 81 9.76 11.46 -0.01
C GLY A 81 9.49 11.74 1.47
N ASP A 82 8.21 11.90 1.86
CA ASP A 82 7.84 12.15 3.26
C ASP A 82 7.93 10.87 4.12
N ILE A 83 7.73 9.72 3.50
CA ILE A 83 7.81 8.39 4.11
C ILE A 83 8.49 7.41 3.16
N SER A 84 9.17 6.40 3.69
CA SER A 84 9.82 5.32 2.92
C SER A 84 8.95 4.07 2.76
N THR A 85 7.88 3.97 3.55
CA THR A 85 6.97 2.81 3.55
C THR A 85 5.64 3.17 2.88
N LEU A 86 5.20 2.34 1.94
CA LEU A 86 3.93 2.53 1.24
C LEU A 86 2.99 1.34 1.40
N MET A 87 1.70 1.61 1.33
CA MET A 87 0.66 0.58 1.41
C MET A 87 0.25 0.09 0.01
N SER A 88 0.62 -1.15 -0.31
CA SER A 88 0.19 -1.81 -1.55
C SER A 88 -1.27 -2.30 -1.46
N PRO A 89 -1.93 -2.61 -2.59
CA PRO A 89 -3.25 -3.25 -2.57
C PRO A 89 -3.28 -4.57 -1.78
N ARG A 90 -2.18 -5.32 -1.77
CA ARG A 90 -2.03 -6.53 -0.95
C ARG A 90 -2.11 -6.21 0.54
N THR A 91 -1.48 -5.13 0.97
CA THR A 91 -1.53 -4.67 2.36
C THR A 91 -2.94 -4.25 2.77
N VAL A 92 -3.68 -3.56 1.89
CA VAL A 92 -5.09 -3.22 2.12
C VAL A 92 -5.94 -4.47 2.31
N ILE A 93 -5.76 -5.49 1.45
CA ILE A 93 -6.49 -6.78 1.57
C ILE A 93 -6.16 -7.45 2.91
N SER A 94 -4.88 -7.52 3.27
CA SER A 94 -4.44 -8.11 4.55
C SER A 94 -5.02 -7.36 5.75
N TRP A 95 -5.03 -6.03 5.70
CA TRP A 95 -5.65 -5.21 6.74
C TRP A 95 -7.14 -5.49 6.90
N CYS A 96 -7.87 -5.55 5.79
CA CYS A 96 -9.28 -5.92 5.81
C CYS A 96 -9.51 -7.33 6.39
N GLN A 97 -8.66 -8.30 6.06
CA GLN A 97 -8.72 -9.66 6.61
C GLN A 97 -8.48 -9.66 8.12
N ASN A 98 -7.47 -8.96 8.59
CA ASN A 98 -7.18 -8.80 10.00
C ASN A 98 -8.30 -8.07 10.74
N PHE A 99 -8.91 -7.05 10.12
CA PHE A 99 -10.08 -6.38 10.69
C PHE A 99 -11.27 -7.34 10.87
N LYS A 100 -11.47 -8.29 9.98
CA LYS A 100 -12.49 -9.33 10.16
C LYS A 100 -12.25 -10.21 11.40
N ILE A 101 -10.97 -10.49 11.69
CA ILE A 101 -10.56 -11.36 12.81
C ILE A 101 -10.65 -10.58 14.12
N PHE A 102 -9.97 -9.45 14.21
CA PHE A 102 -9.82 -8.69 15.46
C PHE A 102 -11.01 -7.80 15.80
N LYS A 103 -11.85 -7.45 14.83
CA LYS A 103 -12.98 -6.53 14.97
C LYS A 103 -12.60 -5.14 15.46
N ASP A 104 -11.32 -4.84 15.50
CA ASP A 104 -10.73 -3.57 15.88
C ASP A 104 -9.91 -3.01 14.73
N LEU A 105 -10.22 -1.77 14.35
CA LEU A 105 -9.62 -1.12 13.18
C LEU A 105 -8.17 -0.70 13.45
N SER A 106 -7.91 -0.18 14.66
CA SER A 106 -6.59 0.30 15.07
C SER A 106 -5.61 -0.85 15.27
N ILE A 107 -6.03 -1.90 15.97
CA ILE A 107 -5.21 -3.10 16.17
C ILE A 107 -4.89 -3.76 14.83
N SER A 108 -5.89 -3.93 13.98
CA SER A 108 -5.68 -4.54 12.67
C SER A 108 -4.77 -3.71 11.76
N PHE A 109 -4.83 -2.38 11.86
CA PHE A 109 -3.93 -1.48 11.16
C PHE A 109 -2.48 -1.58 11.66
N LYS A 110 -2.29 -1.52 12.98
CA LYS A 110 -0.96 -1.69 13.61
C LYS A 110 -0.29 -2.98 13.12
N LEU A 111 -0.98 -4.10 13.20
CA LEU A 111 -0.45 -5.42 12.82
C LEU A 111 -0.22 -5.57 11.32
N SER A 112 -1.03 -4.93 10.48
CA SER A 112 -0.92 -5.06 9.03
C SER A 112 0.12 -4.14 8.42
N PHE A 113 0.30 -2.94 8.96
CA PHE A 113 1.10 -1.90 8.34
C PHE A 113 2.00 -1.12 9.31
N LEU A 114 1.47 -0.51 10.36
CA LEU A 114 2.22 0.44 11.20
C LEU A 114 3.48 -0.17 11.81
N ASN A 115 3.42 -1.44 12.23
CA ASN A 115 4.57 -2.16 12.80
C ASN A 115 5.71 -2.44 11.79
N LYS A 116 5.49 -2.20 10.51
CA LYS A 116 6.51 -2.33 9.45
C LYS A 116 7.20 -1.01 9.13
N CYS A 117 6.69 0.07 9.69
CA CYS A 117 7.17 1.42 9.42
C CYS A 117 8.25 1.82 10.43
N ASP A 118 9.17 2.66 10.01
CA ASP A 118 10.17 3.24 10.89
C ASP A 118 9.51 4.16 11.93
N ASP A 119 10.09 4.24 13.11
CA ASP A 119 9.53 5.00 14.23
C ASP A 119 9.30 6.49 13.89
N VAL A 120 10.16 7.06 13.06
CA VAL A 120 10.03 8.45 12.58
C VAL A 120 8.77 8.63 11.71
N GLU A 121 8.40 7.62 10.93
CA GLU A 121 7.24 7.67 10.02
C GLU A 121 5.93 7.37 10.72
N LYS A 122 5.96 6.66 11.85
CA LYS A 122 4.75 6.24 12.57
C LYS A 122 3.83 7.41 12.94
N SER A 123 4.42 8.55 13.30
CA SER A 123 3.63 9.76 13.63
C SER A 123 2.88 10.31 12.43
N ILE A 124 3.53 10.38 11.26
CA ILE A 124 2.92 10.85 10.01
C ILE A 124 1.81 9.89 9.57
N ILE A 125 2.07 8.59 9.68
CA ILE A 125 1.12 7.54 9.28
C ILE A 125 -0.07 7.51 10.24
N ALA A 126 0.12 7.75 11.53
CA ALA A 126 -0.96 7.88 12.51
C ALA A 126 -1.84 9.10 12.19
N GLU A 127 -1.26 10.21 11.75
CA GLU A 127 -2.02 11.38 11.28
C GLU A 127 -2.85 11.05 10.02
N TYR A 128 -2.28 10.31 9.07
CA TYR A 128 -3.05 9.86 7.90
C TYR A 128 -4.23 8.95 8.30
N PHE A 129 -4.03 8.10 9.29
CA PHE A 129 -5.09 7.24 9.82
C PHE A 129 -6.20 8.08 10.47
N GLN A 130 -5.85 9.03 11.33
CA GLN A 130 -6.80 9.92 11.98
C GLN A 130 -7.63 10.72 10.95
N ARG A 131 -7.00 11.26 9.91
CA ARG A 131 -7.70 11.97 8.83
C ARG A 131 -8.70 11.11 8.05
N CYS A 132 -8.49 9.78 7.99
CA CYS A 132 -9.35 8.88 7.24
C CYS A 132 -10.46 8.27 8.07
N PHE A 133 -10.23 8.05 9.37
CA PHE A 133 -11.11 7.30 10.24
C PHE A 133 -11.64 8.09 11.44
N ASP A 134 -11.12 9.28 11.66
CA ASP A 134 -11.46 10.11 12.85
C ASP A 134 -11.20 9.38 14.17
N LEU A 135 -10.17 8.54 14.18
CA LEU A 135 -9.73 7.74 15.32
C LEU A 135 -8.24 7.98 15.58
N GLU A 136 -7.87 8.12 16.84
CA GLU A 136 -6.47 8.19 17.24
C GLU A 136 -5.87 6.79 17.39
N ILE A 137 -4.61 6.65 17.03
CA ILE A 137 -3.82 5.45 17.30
C ILE A 137 -2.87 5.78 18.42
N GLU A 138 -3.03 5.15 19.57
CA GLU A 138 -2.06 5.23 20.65
C GLU A 138 -0.72 4.65 20.15
N ASN A 139 0.30 5.50 20.14
CA ASN A 139 1.69 5.10 19.92
C ASN A 139 2.18 4.42 21.20
N THR A 140 2.03 3.11 21.27
CA THR A 140 2.66 2.27 22.28
C THR A 140 3.88 1.61 21.68
#